data_1fd0975f990565b821414a96d2faedc3
#
_entry.id   1fd0975f990565b821414a96d2faedc3
#
_cell.length_a   1.000
_cell.length_b   1.000
_cell.length_c   1.000
_cell.angle_alpha   90.00
_cell.angle_beta   90.00
_cell.angle_gamma   90.00
#
_symmetry.space_group_name_H-M   'P 1'
#
loop_
_entity.id
_entity.type
_entity.pdbx_description
1 polymer ?
#
loop_
_entity_poly.entity_id
_entity_poly.type
_entity_poly.pdbx_seq_one_letter_code
_entity_poly.pdbx_strand_id
1 'polypeptide(L)'
;IPELTDVKTLYKILNELGVDTKKCEDGSLDITVKDERNITAPYDLVRTMRASICVLGPLLGKRGMAKVSIPGGCSIGSRPIDIHIKGIESLGAEVVMEDGYVIATGKMKGSEIYLGGPYGSTVLGTCNIIMAAVLAEGRTIIENAACEPEVQDLAHFLNKAGANIAGIGESNLIVDGVDRLNGIEYEIIPDRIEAGTIMIAGAITGGNIVLENDASCYLASVIDKLREAGVGIKITDADKNTPGHVQSSECFVKRDGNIKPVNIT
;
A
#
# COMPACT_ATOMS: atom_id res chain seq x y z
N ILE A 1 -4.05 13.60 4.75
CA ILE A 1 -3.97 12.23 5.32
C ILE A 1 -5.10 12.05 6.31
N PRO A 2 -5.90 10.95 6.23
CA PRO A 2 -7.04 10.74 7.10
C PRO A 2 -6.65 10.41 8.55
N GLU A 3 -7.57 10.72 9.50
CA GLU A 3 -7.40 10.48 10.94
C GLU A 3 -7.79 9.05 11.36
N LEU A 4 -7.23 8.03 10.69
CA LEU A 4 -7.51 6.62 10.98
C LEU A 4 -6.63 6.08 12.11
N THR A 5 -7.12 5.08 12.83
CA THR A 5 -6.37 4.41 13.91
C THR A 5 -5.07 3.79 13.39
N ASP A 6 -5.11 3.16 12.22
CA ASP A 6 -3.95 2.53 11.60
C ASP A 6 -2.89 3.55 11.20
N VAL A 7 -3.29 4.71 10.67
CA VAL A 7 -2.38 5.82 10.36
C VAL A 7 -1.69 6.32 11.64
N LYS A 8 -2.44 6.50 12.74
CA LYS A 8 -1.87 6.89 14.04
C LYS A 8 -0.91 5.82 14.60
N THR A 9 -1.20 4.54 14.38
CA THR A 9 -0.30 3.44 14.76
C THR A 9 0.98 3.50 13.92
N LEU A 10 0.86 3.74 12.61
CA LEU A 10 2.04 3.90 11.75
C LEU A 10 2.93 5.07 12.19
N TYR A 11 2.35 6.22 12.57
CA TYR A 11 3.14 7.34 13.10
C TYR A 11 3.94 6.95 14.35
N LYS A 12 3.34 6.18 15.26
CA LYS A 12 4.06 5.69 16.46
C LYS A 12 5.22 4.78 16.07
N ILE A 13 5.01 3.86 15.12
CA ILE A 13 6.08 2.98 14.62
C ILE A 13 7.19 3.79 13.96
N LEU A 14 6.86 4.77 13.12
CA LEU A 14 7.82 5.64 12.47
C LEU A 14 8.63 6.45 13.49
N ASN A 15 7.98 6.99 14.53
CA ASN A 15 8.66 7.72 15.60
C ASN A 15 9.64 6.81 16.38
N GLU A 16 9.27 5.57 16.70
CA GLU A 16 10.19 4.58 17.29
C GLU A 16 11.39 4.32 16.37
N LEU A 17 11.16 4.33 15.05
CA LEU A 17 12.23 4.14 14.06
C LEU A 17 13.03 5.43 13.77
N GLY A 18 12.84 6.48 14.56
CA GLY A 18 13.58 7.75 14.45
C GLY A 18 13.10 8.65 13.31
N VAL A 19 11.87 8.47 12.86
CA VAL A 19 11.23 9.29 11.83
C VAL A 19 10.24 10.23 12.48
N ASP A 20 10.46 11.53 12.38
CA ASP A 20 9.54 12.55 12.86
C ASP A 20 8.39 12.76 11.86
N THR A 21 7.17 12.84 12.38
CA THR A 21 5.95 13.04 11.59
C THR A 21 5.18 14.25 12.11
N LYS A 22 4.99 15.25 11.27
CA LYS A 22 4.31 16.49 11.65
C LYS A 22 3.13 16.74 10.71
N LYS A 23 1.93 16.83 11.27
CA LYS A 23 0.74 17.23 10.53
C LYS A 23 0.74 18.74 10.34
N CYS A 24 0.53 19.20 9.10
CA CYS A 24 0.42 20.58 8.70
C CYS A 24 -1.03 21.08 8.76
N GLU A 25 -1.22 22.40 8.72
CA GLU A 25 -2.54 23.05 8.80
C GLU A 25 -3.43 22.73 7.59
N ASP A 26 -2.84 22.49 6.43
CA ASP A 26 -3.51 22.10 5.18
C ASP A 26 -3.89 20.62 5.10
N GLY A 27 -3.61 19.84 6.17
CA GLY A 27 -3.86 18.40 6.24
C GLY A 27 -2.77 17.54 5.62
N SER A 28 -1.70 18.12 5.08
CA SER A 28 -0.52 17.39 4.64
C SER A 28 0.30 16.86 5.82
N LEU A 29 1.25 15.97 5.55
CA LEU A 29 2.12 15.36 6.54
C LEU A 29 3.58 15.55 6.15
N ASP A 30 4.34 16.27 6.96
CA ASP A 30 5.78 16.33 6.86
C ASP A 30 6.41 15.11 7.54
N ILE A 31 7.26 14.40 6.80
CA ILE A 31 7.97 13.22 7.28
C ILE A 31 9.48 13.47 7.15
N THR A 32 10.20 13.40 8.27
CA THR A 32 11.63 13.66 8.30
C THR A 32 12.36 12.59 9.10
N VAL A 33 13.35 11.94 8.52
CA VAL A 33 14.23 11.02 9.25
C VAL A 33 15.20 11.81 10.11
N LYS A 34 15.15 11.61 11.44
CA LYS A 34 16.03 12.26 12.42
C LYS A 34 17.13 11.33 12.91
N ASP A 35 16.83 10.03 13.01
CA ASP A 35 17.77 9.03 13.53
C ASP A 35 17.57 7.70 12.79
N GLU A 36 18.63 7.18 12.21
CA GLU A 36 18.60 5.90 11.47
C GLU A 36 19.10 4.70 12.30
N ARG A 37 19.45 4.89 13.58
CA ARG A 37 20.07 3.84 14.41
C ARG A 37 19.08 2.78 14.87
N ASN A 38 17.82 3.14 15.16
CA ASN A 38 16.84 2.16 15.61
C ASN A 38 16.26 1.37 14.43
N ILE A 39 16.39 0.05 14.49
CA ILE A 39 15.93 -0.89 13.46
C ILE A 39 14.76 -1.75 13.96
N THR A 40 14.26 -1.49 15.17
CA THR A 40 13.28 -2.34 15.84
C THR A 40 11.89 -1.73 15.79
N ALA A 41 10.95 -2.42 15.13
CA ALA A 41 9.53 -2.15 15.22
C ALA A 41 8.91 -3.04 16.32
N PRO A 42 8.49 -2.46 17.47
CA PRO A 42 8.20 -3.22 18.68
C PRO A 42 6.85 -3.96 18.61
N TYR A 43 6.75 -5.08 19.31
CA TYR A 43 5.58 -5.95 19.35
C TYR A 43 4.27 -5.22 19.67
N ASP A 44 4.26 -4.36 20.69
CA ASP A 44 3.03 -3.71 21.15
C ASP A 44 2.38 -2.81 20.08
N LEU A 45 3.15 -2.27 19.17
CA LEU A 45 2.65 -1.49 18.03
C LEU A 45 2.33 -2.38 16.84
N VAL A 46 3.26 -3.27 16.45
CA VAL A 46 3.14 -4.10 15.25
C VAL A 46 1.95 -5.06 15.34
N ARG A 47 1.67 -5.63 16.51
CA ARG A 47 0.55 -6.56 16.72
C ARG A 47 -0.82 -5.95 16.44
N THR A 48 -0.95 -4.62 16.51
CA THR A 48 -2.25 -3.93 16.36
C THR A 48 -2.61 -3.61 14.92
N MET A 49 -1.64 -3.66 14.01
CA MET A 49 -1.83 -3.32 12.59
C MET A 49 -1.02 -4.25 11.70
N ARG A 50 -1.70 -5.00 10.84
CA ARG A 50 -1.03 -5.95 9.93
C ARG A 50 -0.04 -5.29 8.98
N ALA A 51 -0.38 -4.11 8.46
CA ALA A 51 0.46 -3.38 7.52
C ALA A 51 1.83 -2.97 8.10
N SER A 52 2.00 -3.06 9.42
CA SER A 52 3.27 -2.78 10.10
C SER A 52 4.45 -3.60 9.59
N ILE A 53 4.19 -4.79 9.00
CA ILE A 53 5.24 -5.61 8.37
C ILE A 53 5.92 -4.89 7.21
N CYS A 54 5.28 -3.90 6.60
CA CYS A 54 5.82 -3.15 5.47
C CYS A 54 7.03 -2.27 5.82
N VAL A 55 7.34 -2.08 7.11
CA VAL A 55 8.60 -1.39 7.52
C VAL A 55 9.84 -2.28 7.33
N LEU A 56 9.66 -3.59 7.13
CA LEU A 56 10.76 -4.54 6.96
C LEU A 56 11.62 -4.21 5.73
N GLY A 57 10.97 -4.02 4.56
CA GLY A 57 11.64 -3.71 3.30
C GLY A 57 12.48 -2.42 3.35
N PRO A 58 11.90 -1.27 3.67
CA PRO A 58 12.64 -0.01 3.71
C PRO A 58 13.71 0.04 4.78
N LEU A 59 13.52 -0.59 5.96
CA LEU A 59 14.57 -0.70 6.97
C LEU A 59 15.76 -1.49 6.42
N LEU A 60 15.50 -2.64 5.79
CA LEU A 60 16.55 -3.48 5.26
C LEU A 60 17.26 -2.80 4.08
N GLY A 61 16.52 -2.24 3.11
CA GLY A 61 17.09 -1.54 1.96
C GLY A 61 17.94 -0.33 2.36
N LYS A 62 17.51 0.44 3.37
CA LYS A 62 18.20 1.68 3.80
C LYS A 62 19.25 1.45 4.87
N ARG A 63 18.97 0.58 5.86
CA ARG A 63 19.80 0.41 7.06
C ARG A 63 20.57 -0.91 7.08
N GLY A 64 20.32 -1.82 6.13
CA GLY A 64 20.95 -3.13 6.04
C GLY A 64 20.55 -4.12 7.15
N MET A 65 19.66 -3.70 8.06
CA MET A 65 19.14 -4.51 9.14
C MET A 65 17.75 -4.06 9.54
N ALA A 66 16.88 -5.03 9.85
CA ALA A 66 15.54 -4.80 10.35
C ALA A 66 15.17 -5.84 11.41
N LYS A 67 14.53 -5.41 12.51
CA LYS A 67 13.94 -6.27 13.53
C LYS A 67 12.47 -5.89 13.68
N VAL A 68 11.58 -6.67 13.10
CA VAL A 68 10.15 -6.37 13.05
C VAL A 68 9.39 -7.49 13.75
N SER A 69 8.56 -7.16 14.74
CA SER A 69 7.72 -8.16 15.38
C SER A 69 6.80 -8.83 14.35
N ILE A 70 6.48 -10.10 14.56
CA ILE A 70 5.46 -10.77 13.76
C ILE A 70 4.14 -10.01 13.96
N PRO A 71 3.48 -9.58 12.86
CA PRO A 71 2.24 -8.83 12.97
C PRO A 71 1.13 -9.68 13.58
N GLY A 72 0.28 -9.06 14.36
CA GLY A 72 -0.89 -9.71 14.94
C GLY A 72 -1.81 -10.29 13.88
N GLY A 73 -2.69 -11.20 14.30
CA GLY A 73 -3.70 -11.79 13.45
C GLY A 73 -4.68 -10.73 12.93
N CYS A 74 -5.27 -11.02 11.79
CA CYS A 74 -6.40 -10.28 11.26
C CYS A 74 -7.67 -11.08 11.50
N SER A 75 -8.75 -10.45 11.95
CA SER A 75 -10.05 -11.11 12.18
C SER A 75 -10.65 -11.71 10.90
N ILE A 76 -10.16 -11.30 9.73
CA ILE A 76 -10.59 -11.83 8.43
C ILE A 76 -9.99 -13.23 8.14
N GLY A 77 -8.83 -13.56 8.72
CA GLY A 77 -8.19 -14.88 8.54
C GLY A 77 -6.68 -14.86 8.69
N SER A 78 -6.08 -16.06 8.54
CA SER A 78 -4.63 -16.23 8.55
C SER A 78 -4.02 -15.55 7.32
N ARG A 79 -3.03 -14.71 7.54
CA ARG A 79 -2.26 -14.02 6.49
C ARG A 79 -0.77 -14.19 6.77
N PRO A 80 -0.18 -15.31 6.33
CA PRO A 80 1.22 -15.60 6.57
C PRO A 80 2.13 -14.53 5.93
N ILE A 81 3.34 -14.42 6.45
CA ILE A 81 4.38 -13.47 5.97
C ILE A 81 5.49 -14.19 5.18
N ASP A 82 5.29 -15.47 4.89
CA ASP A 82 6.24 -16.33 4.20
C ASP A 82 6.69 -15.77 2.84
N ILE A 83 5.77 -15.18 2.07
CA ILE A 83 6.10 -14.54 0.79
C ILE A 83 6.96 -13.28 0.98
N HIS A 84 6.74 -12.51 2.05
CA HIS A 84 7.61 -11.39 2.39
C HIS A 84 9.03 -11.86 2.69
N ILE A 85 9.15 -12.91 3.53
CA ILE A 85 10.44 -13.48 3.91
C ILE A 85 11.16 -14.04 2.68
N LYS A 86 10.48 -14.88 1.90
CA LYS A 86 11.01 -15.42 0.65
C LYS A 86 11.57 -14.33 -0.27
N GLY A 87 10.82 -13.25 -0.47
CA GLY A 87 11.24 -12.15 -1.33
C GLY A 87 12.47 -11.41 -0.78
N ILE A 88 12.53 -11.16 0.51
CA ILE A 88 13.67 -10.54 1.20
C ILE A 88 14.92 -11.44 1.14
N GLU A 89 14.78 -12.75 1.38
CA GLU A 89 15.89 -13.72 1.24
C GLU A 89 16.38 -13.80 -0.20
N SER A 90 15.49 -13.73 -1.19
CA SER A 90 15.87 -13.69 -2.60
C SER A 90 16.70 -12.46 -2.96
N LEU A 91 16.52 -11.34 -2.26
CA LEU A 91 17.39 -10.16 -2.36
C LEU A 91 18.73 -10.30 -1.61
N GLY A 92 18.99 -11.45 -0.99
CA GLY A 92 20.25 -11.77 -0.33
C GLY A 92 20.30 -11.44 1.17
N ALA A 93 19.15 -11.22 1.82
CA ALA A 93 19.12 -11.11 3.28
C ALA A 93 19.21 -12.46 3.96
N GLU A 94 19.86 -12.50 5.11
CA GLU A 94 19.73 -13.56 6.10
C GLU A 94 18.54 -13.23 7.01
N VAL A 95 17.58 -14.16 7.12
CA VAL A 95 16.38 -13.98 7.94
C VAL A 95 16.35 -15.03 9.06
N VAL A 96 16.18 -14.55 10.29
CA VAL A 96 16.01 -15.39 11.48
C VAL A 96 14.72 -15.00 12.18
N MET A 97 14.00 -16.00 12.68
CA MET A 97 12.83 -15.79 13.54
C MET A 97 13.19 -16.12 14.98
N GLU A 98 13.22 -15.09 15.84
CA GLU A 98 13.60 -15.23 17.23
C GLU A 98 12.71 -14.38 18.12
N ASP A 99 12.23 -14.92 19.23
CA ASP A 99 11.39 -14.24 20.24
C ASP A 99 10.18 -13.51 19.68
N GLY A 100 9.57 -14.05 18.62
CA GLY A 100 8.42 -13.42 17.95
C GLY A 100 8.78 -12.25 17.02
N TYR A 101 10.04 -12.12 16.67
CA TYR A 101 10.53 -11.13 15.70
C TYR A 101 11.06 -11.80 14.43
N VAL A 102 10.87 -11.13 13.32
CA VAL A 102 11.60 -11.32 12.07
C VAL A 102 12.83 -10.42 12.14
N ILE A 103 14.01 -11.00 12.16
CA ILE A 103 15.29 -10.29 12.13
C ILE A 103 15.91 -10.56 10.78
N ALA A 104 16.04 -9.53 9.97
CA ALA A 104 16.63 -9.61 8.63
C ALA A 104 17.87 -8.74 8.56
N THR A 105 18.96 -9.29 7.99
CA THR A 105 20.24 -8.61 7.86
C THR A 105 20.87 -8.89 6.50
N GLY A 106 21.56 -7.91 5.94
CA GLY A 106 22.32 -8.08 4.72
C GLY A 106 22.33 -6.86 3.83
N LYS A 107 23.20 -6.89 2.82
CA LYS A 107 23.22 -5.92 1.73
C LYS A 107 22.39 -6.46 0.56
N MET A 108 21.36 -5.72 0.20
CA MET A 108 20.43 -6.15 -0.84
C MET A 108 21.09 -6.16 -2.22
N LYS A 109 20.82 -7.23 -2.98
CA LYS A 109 21.23 -7.40 -4.37
C LYS A 109 20.04 -7.76 -5.23
N GLY A 110 20.01 -7.20 -6.44
CA GLY A 110 18.97 -7.50 -7.41
C GLY A 110 18.91 -8.99 -7.76
N SER A 111 17.70 -9.48 -7.97
CA SER A 111 17.39 -10.90 -8.19
C SER A 111 16.09 -11.07 -8.98
N GLU A 112 15.85 -12.25 -9.52
CA GLU A 112 14.56 -12.64 -10.07
C GLU A 112 13.73 -13.29 -8.96
N ILE A 113 12.52 -12.74 -8.71
CA ILE A 113 11.68 -13.10 -7.55
C ILE A 113 10.27 -13.39 -8.02
N TYR A 114 9.78 -14.61 -7.77
CA TYR A 114 8.37 -14.95 -7.97
C TYR A 114 7.58 -14.77 -6.66
N LEU A 115 6.62 -13.83 -6.62
CA LEU A 115 5.80 -13.49 -5.45
C LEU A 115 4.41 -14.16 -5.44
N GLY A 116 4.25 -15.27 -6.14
CA GLY A 116 3.00 -16.04 -6.11
C GLY A 116 2.88 -16.93 -4.88
N GLY A 117 1.68 -17.00 -4.34
CA GLY A 117 1.28 -17.93 -3.29
C GLY A 117 0.00 -18.68 -3.63
N PRO A 118 -0.51 -19.52 -2.71
CA PRO A 118 -1.74 -20.29 -2.94
C PRO A 118 -2.98 -19.44 -3.23
N TYR A 119 -2.94 -18.17 -2.85
CA TYR A 119 -4.03 -17.20 -3.02
C TYR A 119 -3.72 -16.14 -4.09
N GLY A 120 -2.74 -16.36 -4.94
CA GLY A 120 -2.31 -15.42 -5.98
C GLY A 120 -1.19 -14.47 -5.52
N SER A 121 -1.18 -13.25 -6.07
CA SER A 121 -0.22 -12.20 -5.72
C SER A 121 -0.47 -11.62 -4.32
N THR A 122 0.53 -10.95 -3.76
CA THR A 122 0.45 -10.32 -2.43
C THR A 122 0.73 -8.82 -2.52
N VAL A 123 -0.25 -8.00 -2.15
CA VAL A 123 -0.12 -6.53 -2.16
C VAL A 123 1.01 -6.06 -1.24
N LEU A 124 0.92 -6.37 0.06
CA LEU A 124 1.92 -5.94 1.04
C LEU A 124 3.29 -6.59 0.81
N GLY A 125 3.32 -7.84 0.31
CA GLY A 125 4.56 -8.49 -0.09
C GLY A 125 5.25 -7.75 -1.24
N THR A 126 4.50 -7.42 -2.29
CA THR A 126 5.01 -6.65 -3.43
C THR A 126 5.52 -5.29 -2.98
N CYS A 127 4.76 -4.55 -2.17
CA CYS A 127 5.20 -3.26 -1.61
C CYS A 127 6.52 -3.38 -0.83
N ASN A 128 6.62 -4.40 0.02
CA ASN A 128 7.81 -4.61 0.85
C ASN A 128 9.05 -4.90 0.01
N ILE A 129 8.90 -5.75 -1.03
CA ILE A 129 10.01 -6.10 -1.92
C ILE A 129 10.41 -4.92 -2.81
N ILE A 130 9.47 -4.16 -3.35
CA ILE A 130 9.77 -2.93 -4.09
C ILE A 130 10.61 -1.98 -3.21
N MET A 131 10.16 -1.71 -1.97
CA MET A 131 10.86 -0.79 -1.07
C MET A 131 12.25 -1.26 -0.65
N ALA A 132 12.50 -2.58 -0.62
CA ALA A 132 13.84 -3.12 -0.40
C ALA A 132 14.70 -3.05 -1.67
N ALA A 133 14.10 -3.35 -2.85
CA ALA A 133 14.80 -3.47 -4.14
C ALA A 133 15.28 -2.12 -4.70
N VAL A 134 14.57 -1.01 -4.41
CA VAL A 134 14.94 0.32 -4.95
C VAL A 134 16.32 0.81 -4.51
N LEU A 135 16.86 0.29 -3.41
CA LEU A 135 18.22 0.58 -2.93
C LEU A 135 19.13 -0.65 -3.01
N ALA A 136 18.71 -1.75 -3.65
CA ALA A 136 19.53 -2.93 -3.86
C ALA A 136 20.56 -2.70 -4.98
N GLU A 137 21.67 -3.41 -4.91
CA GLU A 137 22.68 -3.37 -5.98
C GLU A 137 22.21 -4.19 -7.21
N GLY A 138 22.09 -3.54 -8.36
CA GLY A 138 21.72 -4.19 -9.62
C GLY A 138 20.20 -4.18 -9.89
N ARG A 139 19.75 -5.12 -10.71
CA ARG A 139 18.37 -5.23 -11.20
C ARG A 139 17.60 -6.31 -10.45
N THR A 140 16.39 -5.99 -10.04
CA THR A 140 15.40 -6.94 -9.51
C THR A 140 14.25 -7.08 -10.51
N ILE A 141 13.85 -8.32 -10.79
CA ILE A 141 12.65 -8.65 -11.57
C ILE A 141 11.66 -9.32 -10.60
N ILE A 142 10.49 -8.73 -10.45
CA ILE A 142 9.44 -9.26 -9.59
C ILE A 142 8.34 -9.83 -10.48
N GLU A 143 8.23 -11.15 -10.53
CA GLU A 143 7.18 -11.87 -11.25
C GLU A 143 5.98 -12.10 -10.33
N ASN A 144 4.78 -12.07 -10.90
CA ASN A 144 3.51 -12.17 -10.21
C ASN A 144 3.35 -11.10 -9.11
N ALA A 145 3.82 -9.89 -9.40
CA ALA A 145 3.60 -8.70 -8.58
C ALA A 145 2.10 -8.40 -8.49
N ALA A 146 1.68 -7.85 -7.38
CA ALA A 146 0.34 -7.31 -7.22
C ALA A 146 0.18 -6.04 -8.08
N CYS A 147 -0.97 -5.92 -8.76
CA CYS A 147 -1.25 -4.81 -9.69
C CYS A 147 -2.26 -3.82 -9.13
N GLU A 148 -2.61 -3.92 -7.85
CA GLU A 148 -3.57 -3.04 -7.22
C GLU A 148 -3.10 -1.58 -7.24
N PRO A 149 -4.04 -0.62 -7.28
CA PRO A 149 -3.72 0.81 -7.35
C PRO A 149 -2.73 1.29 -6.28
N GLU A 150 -2.80 0.74 -5.09
CA GLU A 150 -1.92 1.08 -3.96
C GLU A 150 -0.45 0.70 -4.23
N VAL A 151 -0.23 -0.40 -4.96
CA VAL A 151 1.12 -0.83 -5.38
C VAL A 151 1.66 0.09 -6.47
N GLN A 152 0.78 0.46 -7.42
CA GLN A 152 1.12 1.39 -8.49
C GLN A 152 1.46 2.76 -7.92
N ASP A 153 0.65 3.27 -6.97
CA ASP A 153 0.87 4.56 -6.31
C ASP A 153 2.21 4.59 -5.57
N LEU A 154 2.53 3.53 -4.80
CA LEU A 154 3.85 3.38 -4.18
C LEU A 154 4.99 3.41 -5.20
N ALA A 155 4.85 2.72 -6.33
CA ALA A 155 5.88 2.70 -7.36
C ALA A 155 6.04 4.08 -8.03
N HIS A 156 4.95 4.81 -8.28
CA HIS A 156 4.99 6.18 -8.77
C HIS A 156 5.62 7.15 -7.76
N PHE A 157 5.26 7.01 -6.47
CA PHE A 157 5.90 7.75 -5.38
C PHE A 157 7.42 7.55 -5.38
N LEU A 158 7.87 6.28 -5.43
CA LEU A 158 9.29 5.95 -5.43
C LEU A 158 10.01 6.47 -6.68
N ASN A 159 9.40 6.35 -7.87
CA ASN A 159 9.96 6.90 -9.10
C ASN A 159 10.08 8.43 -9.04
N LYS A 160 9.09 9.13 -8.48
CA LYS A 160 9.18 10.57 -8.25
C LYS A 160 10.32 10.91 -7.28
N ALA A 161 10.61 10.05 -6.31
CA ALA A 161 11.74 10.19 -5.40
C ALA A 161 13.10 9.85 -6.04
N GLY A 162 13.12 9.36 -7.26
CA GLY A 162 14.34 9.05 -8.01
C GLY A 162 14.65 7.56 -8.13
N ALA A 163 13.73 6.65 -7.79
CA ALA A 163 13.84 5.24 -8.12
C ALA A 163 13.70 5.00 -9.63
N ASN A 164 14.02 3.78 -10.08
CA ASN A 164 13.86 3.36 -11.46
C ASN A 164 13.03 2.06 -11.48
N ILE A 165 11.71 2.22 -11.56
CA ILE A 165 10.73 1.12 -11.56
C ILE A 165 9.96 1.17 -12.87
N ALA A 166 9.95 0.05 -13.62
CA ALA A 166 9.20 -0.16 -14.85
C ALA A 166 8.19 -1.30 -14.70
N GLY A 167 7.19 -1.37 -15.60
CA GLY A 167 6.13 -2.37 -15.57
C GLY A 167 5.04 -2.06 -14.51
N ILE A 168 4.90 -0.80 -14.10
CA ILE A 168 3.91 -0.40 -13.09
C ILE A 168 2.50 -0.73 -13.60
N GLY A 169 1.73 -1.49 -12.79
CA GLY A 169 0.41 -1.99 -13.17
C GLY A 169 0.43 -3.33 -13.90
N GLU A 170 1.61 -3.87 -14.20
CA GLU A 170 1.78 -5.19 -14.78
C GLU A 170 2.17 -6.21 -13.71
N SER A 171 1.96 -7.50 -14.00
CA SER A 171 2.37 -8.59 -13.10
C SER A 171 3.88 -8.78 -13.00
N ASN A 172 4.63 -8.15 -13.89
CA ASN A 172 6.10 -8.18 -13.93
C ASN A 172 6.63 -6.77 -13.72
N LEU A 173 7.26 -6.53 -12.57
CA LEU A 173 7.93 -5.27 -12.25
C LEU A 173 9.43 -5.43 -12.40
N ILE A 174 10.07 -4.41 -12.94
CA ILE A 174 11.52 -4.30 -13.05
C ILE A 174 11.97 -3.13 -12.19
N VAL A 175 12.88 -3.37 -11.24
CA VAL A 175 13.43 -2.35 -10.35
C VAL A 175 14.95 -2.33 -10.56
N ASP A 176 15.45 -1.24 -11.12
CA ASP A 176 16.89 -0.98 -11.13
C ASP A 176 17.25 -0.20 -9.87
N GLY A 177 18.11 -0.78 -9.04
CA GLY A 177 18.51 -0.16 -7.79
C GLY A 177 19.26 1.15 -7.98
N VAL A 178 19.07 2.10 -7.07
CA VAL A 178 19.70 3.41 -7.07
C VAL A 178 20.47 3.64 -5.77
N ASP A 179 21.48 4.50 -5.79
CA ASP A 179 22.30 4.78 -4.60
C ASP A 179 21.53 5.53 -3.52
N ARG A 180 20.54 6.34 -3.91
CA ARG A 180 19.75 7.15 -2.98
C ARG A 180 18.40 7.56 -3.57
N LEU A 181 17.46 7.83 -2.68
CA LEU A 181 16.19 8.52 -2.99
C LEU A 181 16.23 9.96 -2.46
N ASN A 182 15.46 10.84 -3.07
CA ASN A 182 15.35 12.25 -2.72
C ASN A 182 14.07 12.50 -1.92
N GLY A 183 14.04 13.58 -1.13
CA GLY A 183 12.80 14.10 -0.57
C GLY A 183 11.90 14.65 -1.66
N ILE A 184 10.61 14.40 -1.54
CA ILE A 184 9.58 14.83 -2.50
C ILE A 184 8.32 15.26 -1.79
N GLU A 185 7.51 16.03 -2.47
CA GLU A 185 6.11 16.25 -2.16
C GLU A 185 5.27 15.32 -3.05
N TYR A 186 4.29 14.63 -2.47
CA TYR A 186 3.47 13.66 -3.18
C TYR A 186 2.04 13.66 -2.66
N GLU A 187 1.09 13.60 -3.56
CA GLU A 187 -0.33 13.43 -3.27
C GLU A 187 -0.70 11.96 -3.48
N ILE A 188 -1.17 11.31 -2.41
CA ILE A 188 -1.58 9.90 -2.45
C ILE A 188 -2.95 9.76 -3.10
N ILE A 189 -3.20 8.61 -3.74
CA ILE A 189 -4.51 8.29 -4.31
C ILE A 189 -5.59 8.17 -3.23
N PRO A 190 -6.88 8.40 -3.56
CA PRO A 190 -7.98 8.16 -2.64
C PRO A 190 -8.12 6.67 -2.29
N ASP A 191 -8.63 6.40 -1.09
CA ASP A 191 -8.88 5.03 -0.61
C ASP A 191 -10.10 4.42 -1.29
N ARG A 192 -9.86 3.52 -2.26
CA ARG A 192 -10.92 2.81 -2.97
C ARG A 192 -11.72 1.85 -2.08
N ILE A 193 -11.12 1.32 -1.02
CA ILE A 193 -11.80 0.39 -0.10
C ILE A 193 -12.81 1.16 0.75
N GLU A 194 -12.44 2.33 1.25
CA GLU A 194 -13.36 3.23 1.95
C GLU A 194 -14.48 3.69 1.02
N ALA A 195 -14.14 4.19 -0.18
CA ALA A 195 -15.12 4.65 -1.16
C ALA A 195 -16.12 3.54 -1.52
N GLY A 196 -15.64 2.33 -1.88
CA GLY A 196 -16.49 1.20 -2.19
C GLY A 196 -17.40 0.78 -1.02
N THR A 197 -16.88 0.82 0.20
CA THR A 197 -17.65 0.52 1.41
C THR A 197 -18.80 1.51 1.61
N ILE A 198 -18.53 2.80 1.44
CA ILE A 198 -19.55 3.85 1.57
C ILE A 198 -20.58 3.78 0.44
N MET A 199 -20.16 3.47 -0.81
CA MET A 199 -21.08 3.21 -1.92
C MET A 199 -22.06 2.07 -1.58
N ILE A 200 -21.55 0.95 -1.06
CA ILE A 200 -22.38 -0.18 -0.65
C ILE A 200 -23.30 0.22 0.51
N ALA A 201 -22.81 0.96 1.49
CA ALA A 201 -23.62 1.45 2.62
C ALA A 201 -24.78 2.33 2.12
N GLY A 202 -24.53 3.27 1.21
CA GLY A 202 -25.58 4.08 0.57
C GLY A 202 -26.61 3.21 -0.17
N ALA A 203 -26.12 2.21 -0.91
CA ALA A 203 -26.99 1.30 -1.65
C ALA A 203 -27.92 0.48 -0.72
N ILE A 204 -27.39 -0.17 0.33
CA ILE A 204 -28.20 -1.04 1.21
C ILE A 204 -29.18 -0.27 2.07
N THR A 205 -28.83 0.95 2.48
CA THR A 205 -29.71 1.80 3.33
C THR A 205 -30.78 2.57 2.56
N GLY A 206 -30.77 2.52 1.21
CA GLY A 206 -31.67 3.35 0.39
C GLY A 206 -31.26 4.82 0.40
N GLY A 207 -29.98 5.09 0.61
CA GLY A 207 -29.43 6.42 0.70
C GLY A 207 -29.27 7.12 -0.67
N ASN A 208 -28.98 8.40 -0.57
CA ASN A 208 -28.51 9.23 -1.66
C ASN A 208 -27.24 9.92 -1.19
N ILE A 209 -26.10 9.50 -1.71
CA ILE A 209 -24.78 9.95 -1.25
C ILE A 209 -23.97 10.50 -2.43
N VAL A 210 -23.07 11.40 -2.12
CA VAL A 210 -22.04 11.91 -3.04
C VAL A 210 -20.69 11.62 -2.43
N LEU A 211 -19.81 10.99 -3.16
CA LEU A 211 -18.40 10.82 -2.83
C LEU A 211 -17.61 11.89 -3.58
N GLU A 212 -16.95 12.76 -2.85
CA GLU A 212 -16.06 13.79 -3.39
C GLU A 212 -14.62 13.23 -3.44
N ASN A 213 -13.83 13.66 -4.42
CA ASN A 213 -12.47 13.14 -4.66
C ASN A 213 -12.44 11.60 -4.66
N ASP A 214 -13.38 11.01 -5.40
CA ASP A 214 -13.66 9.60 -5.28
C ASP A 214 -12.65 8.71 -6.03
N ALA A 215 -12.57 7.46 -5.56
CA ALA A 215 -11.77 6.41 -6.15
C ALA A 215 -12.53 5.58 -7.21
N SER A 216 -13.59 6.10 -7.82
CA SER A 216 -14.48 5.34 -8.73
C SER A 216 -13.73 4.72 -9.91
N CYS A 217 -12.67 5.37 -10.39
CA CYS A 217 -11.80 4.83 -11.44
C CYS A 217 -11.14 3.48 -11.08
N TYR A 218 -11.00 3.17 -9.79
CA TYR A 218 -10.46 1.91 -9.28
C TYR A 218 -11.54 0.90 -8.87
N LEU A 219 -12.83 1.23 -9.03
CA LEU A 219 -13.98 0.47 -8.52
C LEU A 219 -14.90 -0.07 -9.61
N ALA A 220 -14.40 -0.23 -10.84
CA ALA A 220 -15.21 -0.64 -11.99
C ALA A 220 -16.06 -1.89 -11.71
N SER A 221 -15.49 -2.93 -11.08
CA SER A 221 -16.21 -4.16 -10.74
C SER A 221 -17.31 -3.95 -9.68
N VAL A 222 -17.04 -3.12 -8.66
CA VAL A 222 -18.04 -2.79 -7.63
C VAL A 222 -19.18 -1.98 -8.23
N ILE A 223 -18.87 -0.98 -9.04
CA ILE A 223 -19.84 -0.13 -9.72
C ILE A 223 -20.73 -0.96 -10.65
N ASP A 224 -20.14 -1.87 -11.41
CA ASP A 224 -20.88 -2.75 -12.31
C ASP A 224 -21.89 -3.61 -11.53
N LYS A 225 -21.45 -4.25 -10.45
CA LYS A 225 -22.33 -5.07 -9.60
C LYS A 225 -23.41 -4.28 -8.88
N LEU A 226 -23.13 -3.07 -8.44
CA LEU A 226 -24.15 -2.19 -7.85
C LEU A 226 -25.19 -1.75 -8.89
N ARG A 227 -24.77 -1.44 -10.12
CA ARG A 227 -25.68 -1.12 -11.23
C ARG A 227 -26.54 -2.34 -11.60
N GLU A 228 -25.96 -3.53 -11.68
CA GLU A 228 -26.68 -4.79 -11.91
C GLU A 228 -27.74 -5.02 -10.81
N ALA A 229 -27.40 -4.70 -9.56
CA ALA A 229 -28.32 -4.77 -8.42
C ALA A 229 -29.46 -3.72 -8.46
N GLY A 230 -29.43 -2.78 -9.39
CA GLY A 230 -30.45 -1.74 -9.56
C GLY A 230 -30.13 -0.43 -8.83
N VAL A 231 -28.89 -0.19 -8.46
CA VAL A 231 -28.44 1.08 -7.86
C VAL A 231 -28.04 2.05 -8.97
N GLY A 232 -28.56 3.27 -8.92
CA GLY A 232 -28.17 4.37 -9.80
C GLY A 232 -26.81 4.91 -9.41
N ILE A 233 -25.83 4.82 -10.31
CA ILE A 233 -24.50 5.39 -10.10
C ILE A 233 -24.16 6.30 -11.27
N LYS A 234 -23.88 7.57 -10.97
CA LYS A 234 -23.43 8.58 -11.92
C LYS A 234 -22.08 9.11 -11.46
N ILE A 235 -21.10 9.08 -12.34
CA ILE A 235 -19.77 9.64 -12.14
C ILE A 235 -19.67 10.89 -13.00
N THR A 236 -19.26 12.00 -12.40
CA THR A 236 -18.94 13.22 -13.15
C THR A 236 -17.43 13.25 -13.36
N ASP A 237 -17.02 13.32 -14.62
CA ASP A 237 -15.60 13.51 -14.93
C ASP A 237 -15.14 14.84 -14.36
N ALA A 238 -13.97 14.84 -13.76
CA ALA A 238 -13.27 16.07 -13.42
C ALA A 238 -12.94 16.86 -14.69
N ASP A 239 -12.82 18.17 -14.53
CA ASP A 239 -12.48 19.06 -15.62
C ASP A 239 -11.09 18.68 -16.18
N LYS A 240 -11.06 18.16 -17.41
CA LYS A 240 -9.85 17.65 -18.11
C LYS A 240 -8.75 18.70 -18.32
N ASN A 241 -8.97 19.94 -17.89
CA ASN A 241 -8.08 21.07 -18.11
C ASN A 241 -7.13 21.35 -16.93
N THR A 242 -7.15 20.59 -15.86
CA THR A 242 -6.23 20.79 -14.73
C THR A 242 -5.03 19.85 -14.86
N PRO A 243 -3.84 20.37 -15.22
CA PRO A 243 -2.65 19.53 -15.36
C PRO A 243 -2.16 19.06 -13.98
N GLY A 244 -2.00 17.76 -13.79
CA GLY A 244 -1.09 17.20 -12.80
C GLY A 244 -1.66 16.78 -11.45
N HIS A 245 -2.98 16.74 -11.24
CA HIS A 245 -3.57 16.26 -9.99
C HIS A 245 -4.59 15.15 -10.22
N VAL A 246 -4.77 14.29 -9.22
CA VAL A 246 -5.88 13.34 -9.14
C VAL A 246 -7.16 14.12 -9.46
N GLN A 247 -7.80 13.77 -10.57
CA GLN A 247 -8.99 14.46 -11.04
C GLN A 247 -10.06 14.32 -9.96
N SER A 248 -10.52 15.41 -9.40
CA SER A 248 -11.62 15.44 -8.43
C SER A 248 -12.91 15.04 -9.16
N SER A 249 -13.17 13.74 -9.26
CA SER A 249 -14.44 13.21 -9.72
C SER A 249 -15.41 13.14 -8.55
N GLU A 250 -16.70 13.31 -8.86
CA GLU A 250 -17.78 13.07 -7.91
C GLU A 250 -18.53 11.82 -8.32
N CYS A 251 -18.79 10.95 -7.36
CA CYS A 251 -19.59 9.75 -7.58
C CYS A 251 -20.91 9.85 -6.80
N PHE A 252 -22.01 9.94 -7.55
CA PHE A 252 -23.36 9.95 -7.00
C PHE A 252 -23.88 8.53 -6.94
N VAL A 253 -24.28 8.08 -5.76
CA VAL A 253 -24.89 6.77 -5.53
C VAL A 253 -26.28 6.94 -4.98
N LYS A 254 -27.29 6.45 -5.71
CA LYS A 254 -28.70 6.57 -5.34
C LYS A 254 -29.43 5.26 -5.55
N ARG A 255 -30.22 4.86 -4.58
CA ARG A 255 -31.14 3.73 -4.74
C ARG A 255 -32.59 4.19 -4.69
N ASP A 256 -33.30 4.00 -5.79
CA ASP A 256 -34.73 4.38 -5.93
C ASP A 256 -35.71 3.20 -5.79
N GLY A 257 -35.25 1.99 -5.48
CA GLY A 257 -36.08 0.79 -5.42
C GLY A 257 -35.49 -0.35 -4.60
N ASN A 258 -36.02 -1.56 -4.80
CA ASN A 258 -35.48 -2.76 -4.15
C ASN A 258 -34.21 -3.24 -4.84
N ILE A 259 -33.23 -3.66 -4.04
CA ILE A 259 -32.03 -4.30 -4.53
C ILE A 259 -32.37 -5.67 -5.11
N LYS A 260 -31.84 -5.97 -6.28
CA LYS A 260 -31.92 -7.29 -6.92
C LYS A 260 -30.72 -8.14 -6.50
N PRO A 261 -30.87 -9.45 -6.33
CA PRO A 261 -29.74 -10.34 -6.12
C PRO A 261 -28.83 -10.35 -7.35
N VAL A 262 -27.51 -10.36 -7.11
CA VAL A 262 -26.48 -10.41 -8.16
C VAL A 262 -25.47 -11.49 -7.83
N ASN A 263 -24.87 -12.12 -8.83
CA ASN A 263 -23.78 -13.06 -8.64
C ASN A 263 -22.47 -12.28 -8.49
N ILE A 264 -21.72 -12.62 -7.43
CA ILE A 264 -20.37 -12.14 -7.21
C ILE A 264 -19.46 -13.35 -7.45
N THR A 265 -18.86 -13.40 -8.64
CA THR A 265 -17.90 -14.44 -9.04
C THR A 265 -16.53 -13.84 -9.16
#